data_8c22f432ccd85a38ed5cd5ce7c0acae3
#
_entry.id   8c22f432ccd85a38ed5cd5ce7c0acae3
#
_cell.length_a   1.000
_cell.length_b   1.000
_cell.length_c   1.000
_cell.angle_alpha   90.00
_cell.angle_beta   90.00
_cell.angle_gamma   90.00
#
_symmetry.space_group_name_H-M   'P 1'
#
loop_
_entity.id
_entity.type
_entity.pdbx_description
1 polymer ?
#
loop_
_entity_poly.entity_id
_entity_poly.type
_entity_poly.pdbx_seq_one_letter_code
_entity_poly.pdbx_strand_id
1 'polypeptide(L)'
;MVRPDYEGLGTRGPHPYLRGESLARAMSDMALAVRRAFPEVGRHWVAAGHSEGGVAALNTGSRTGPAADVPGLLGVAAITPVTQVDALATLLGDAPVAAPPVNVVVSLAALILKGQATEDRALRRLLLKQGGLSPEAVALWPDLERLCLEDLGGTDSWGGLSPQQVKGPRGDEALEEMKNGLRADDIRHLRMRLDLPIRIDAGALDSVAPLPLTVQLAEEYRSRGYPVELAVWPAEHSPTADQAAPELAAWILDLFDDTTGGTR
;
A
#
# COMPACT_ATOMS: atom_id res chain seq x y z
N MET A 1 -17.89 3.00 10.76
CA MET A 1 -16.72 2.66 9.93
C MET A 1 -17.23 2.14 8.58
N VAL A 2 -16.60 2.56 7.49
CA VAL A 2 -16.87 2.09 6.12
C VAL A 2 -15.58 1.63 5.49
N ARG A 3 -15.65 0.70 4.52
CA ARG A 3 -14.50 0.20 3.75
C ARG A 3 -14.82 0.32 2.26
N PRO A 4 -13.97 0.94 1.46
CA PRO A 4 -14.13 0.90 0.01
C PRO A 4 -13.72 -0.48 -0.52
N ASP A 5 -14.35 -0.90 -1.61
CA ASP A 5 -13.72 -1.83 -2.54
C ASP A 5 -12.75 -1.01 -3.40
N TYR A 6 -11.49 -1.42 -3.47
CA TYR A 6 -10.56 -0.78 -4.37
C TYR A 6 -10.85 -1.16 -5.83
N GLU A 7 -10.40 -0.34 -6.76
CA GLU A 7 -10.48 -0.63 -8.18
C GLU A 7 -9.98 -2.04 -8.49
N GLY A 8 -10.77 -2.83 -9.21
CA GLY A 8 -10.45 -4.23 -9.53
C GLY A 8 -10.68 -5.26 -8.42
N LEU A 9 -10.98 -4.84 -7.17
CA LEU A 9 -11.40 -5.75 -6.11
C LEU A 9 -12.92 -5.65 -5.95
N GLY A 10 -13.65 -6.69 -6.37
CA GLY A 10 -15.12 -6.68 -6.42
C GLY A 10 -15.71 -5.82 -7.54
N THR A 11 -14.90 -5.12 -8.32
CA THR A 11 -15.27 -4.29 -9.45
C THR A 11 -14.64 -4.81 -10.75
N ARG A 12 -15.03 -4.23 -11.90
CA ARG A 12 -14.45 -4.64 -13.19
C ARG A 12 -13.04 -4.08 -13.36
N GLY A 13 -12.18 -4.87 -14.00
CA GLY A 13 -10.80 -4.49 -14.34
C GLY A 13 -9.78 -5.06 -13.37
N PRO A 14 -8.49 -4.92 -13.68
CA PRO A 14 -7.42 -5.36 -12.82
C PRO A 14 -7.21 -4.39 -11.65
N HIS A 15 -6.84 -4.91 -10.50
CA HIS A 15 -6.47 -4.09 -9.35
C HIS A 15 -5.10 -3.43 -9.57
N PRO A 16 -5.01 -2.07 -9.48
CA PRO A 16 -3.74 -1.34 -9.56
C PRO A 16 -3.02 -1.38 -8.20
N TYR A 17 -2.52 -2.56 -7.82
CA TYR A 17 -1.93 -2.82 -6.52
C TYR A 17 -0.80 -1.82 -6.18
N LEU A 18 -0.86 -1.22 -4.98
CA LEU A 18 0.03 -0.18 -4.46
C LEU A 18 0.09 1.13 -5.29
N ARG A 19 -0.86 1.38 -6.20
CA ARG A 19 -0.96 2.66 -6.90
C ARG A 19 -1.69 3.68 -6.03
N GLY A 20 -0.91 4.54 -5.39
CA GLY A 20 -1.39 5.43 -4.33
C GLY A 20 -2.55 6.35 -4.75
N GLU A 21 -2.55 6.86 -5.99
CA GLU A 21 -3.62 7.70 -6.50
C GLU A 21 -4.95 6.96 -6.60
N SER A 22 -4.96 5.74 -7.17
CA SER A 22 -6.19 4.92 -7.28
C SER A 22 -6.74 4.56 -5.91
N LEU A 23 -5.86 4.16 -4.98
CA LEU A 23 -6.24 3.82 -3.61
C LEU A 23 -6.85 5.02 -2.86
N ALA A 24 -6.25 6.20 -2.97
CA ALA A 24 -6.76 7.42 -2.35
C ALA A 24 -8.10 7.87 -2.95
N ARG A 25 -8.32 7.68 -4.26
CA ARG A 25 -9.61 7.93 -4.91
C ARG A 25 -10.70 7.04 -4.29
N ALA A 26 -10.47 5.75 -4.15
CA ALA A 26 -11.43 4.84 -3.55
C ALA A 26 -11.83 5.26 -2.13
N MET A 27 -10.86 5.65 -1.29
CA MET A 27 -11.14 6.15 0.07
C MET A 27 -11.95 7.46 0.05
N SER A 28 -11.57 8.41 -0.78
CA SER A 28 -12.24 9.71 -0.90
C SER A 28 -13.67 9.57 -1.44
N ASP A 29 -13.83 8.77 -2.48
CA ASP A 29 -15.15 8.53 -3.10
C ASP A 29 -16.08 7.82 -2.12
N MET A 30 -15.57 6.89 -1.31
CA MET A 30 -16.34 6.24 -0.25
C MET A 30 -16.79 7.27 0.80
N ALA A 31 -15.92 8.17 1.25
CA ALA A 31 -16.27 9.22 2.20
C ALA A 31 -17.38 10.15 1.65
N LEU A 32 -17.31 10.49 0.38
CA LEU A 32 -18.34 11.29 -0.29
C LEU A 32 -19.65 10.51 -0.49
N ALA A 33 -19.56 9.22 -0.89
CA ALA A 33 -20.73 8.37 -1.13
C ALA A 33 -21.54 8.13 0.15
N VAL A 34 -20.84 7.86 1.27
CA VAL A 34 -21.48 7.65 2.57
C VAL A 34 -22.24 8.88 3.02
N ARG A 35 -21.67 10.08 2.87
CA ARG A 35 -22.35 11.34 3.23
C ARG A 35 -23.61 11.61 2.38
N ARG A 36 -23.61 11.17 1.12
CA ARG A 36 -24.79 11.29 0.25
C ARG A 36 -25.86 10.27 0.60
N ALA A 37 -25.45 9.03 0.92
CA ALA A 37 -26.37 7.94 1.22
C ALA A 37 -26.97 8.04 2.64
N PHE A 38 -26.23 8.61 3.59
CA PHE A 38 -26.57 8.70 5.02
C PHE A 38 -26.38 10.14 5.50
N PRO A 39 -27.40 11.02 5.34
CA PRO A 39 -27.31 12.43 5.71
C PRO A 39 -26.99 12.69 7.20
N GLU A 40 -27.27 11.73 8.07
CA GLU A 40 -26.92 11.75 9.49
C GLU A 40 -25.43 11.59 9.78
N VAL A 41 -24.63 11.11 8.80
CA VAL A 41 -23.18 11.00 8.93
C VAL A 41 -22.55 12.38 8.83
N GLY A 42 -21.78 12.75 9.83
CA GLY A 42 -21.08 14.03 9.90
C GLY A 42 -20.04 14.23 8.78
N ARG A 43 -19.51 15.46 8.73
CA ARG A 43 -18.49 15.81 7.72
C ARG A 43 -17.08 15.34 8.09
N HIS A 44 -16.82 15.10 9.37
CA HIS A 44 -15.50 14.73 9.85
C HIS A 44 -15.25 13.24 9.64
N TRP A 45 -14.02 12.92 9.28
CA TRP A 45 -13.61 11.56 9.02
C TRP A 45 -12.09 11.38 9.20
N VAL A 46 -11.67 10.16 9.41
CA VAL A 46 -10.26 9.74 9.48
C VAL A 46 -10.05 8.65 8.44
N ALA A 47 -8.96 8.74 7.70
CA ALA A 47 -8.54 7.66 6.81
C ALA A 47 -7.58 6.74 7.55
N ALA A 48 -7.90 5.45 7.64
CA ALA A 48 -7.07 4.46 8.32
C ALA A 48 -6.95 3.18 7.51
N GLY A 49 -5.80 2.52 7.56
CA GLY A 49 -5.62 1.26 6.87
C GLY A 49 -4.35 0.53 7.23
N HIS A 50 -4.32 -0.76 6.91
CA HIS A 50 -3.20 -1.67 7.14
C HIS A 50 -2.52 -2.03 5.83
N SER A 51 -1.21 -2.13 5.80
CA SER A 51 -0.40 -2.54 4.64
C SER A 51 -0.68 -1.65 3.42
N GLU A 52 -1.21 -2.20 2.32
CA GLU A 52 -1.71 -1.42 1.19
C GLU A 52 -2.74 -0.36 1.61
N GLY A 53 -3.63 -0.70 2.56
CA GLY A 53 -4.57 0.27 3.16
C GLY A 53 -3.85 1.40 3.91
N GLY A 54 -2.69 1.15 4.48
CA GLY A 54 -1.81 2.17 5.07
C GLY A 54 -1.24 3.12 4.02
N VAL A 55 -0.82 2.57 2.86
CA VAL A 55 -0.43 3.37 1.69
C VAL A 55 -1.61 4.21 1.20
N ALA A 56 -2.81 3.62 1.14
CA ALA A 56 -4.04 4.32 0.76
C ALA A 56 -4.36 5.48 1.71
N ALA A 57 -4.27 5.26 3.03
CA ALA A 57 -4.54 6.28 4.05
C ALA A 57 -3.57 7.47 3.94
N LEU A 58 -2.27 7.21 3.80
CA LEU A 58 -1.27 8.27 3.63
C LEU A 58 -1.47 9.05 2.32
N ASN A 59 -1.74 8.37 1.21
CA ASN A 59 -2.06 9.05 -0.06
C ASN A 59 -3.34 9.88 0.03
N THR A 60 -4.33 9.44 0.81
CA THR A 60 -5.57 10.20 1.09
C THR A 60 -5.27 11.52 1.82
N GLY A 61 -4.26 11.53 2.71
CA GLY A 61 -3.80 12.73 3.40
C GLY A 61 -2.95 13.69 2.56
N SER A 62 -2.57 13.30 1.34
CA SER A 62 -1.71 14.11 0.48
C SER A 62 -2.43 15.37 -0.01
N ARG A 63 -1.74 16.53 0.06
CA ARG A 63 -2.25 17.83 -0.43
C ARG A 63 -2.47 17.88 -1.94
N THR A 64 -1.81 17.02 -2.68
CA THR A 64 -1.86 16.97 -4.15
C THR A 64 -2.61 15.76 -4.67
N GLY A 65 -3.12 14.92 -3.77
CA GLY A 65 -3.85 13.72 -4.11
C GLY A 65 -5.33 13.98 -4.40
N PRO A 66 -6.06 12.95 -4.89
CA PRO A 66 -7.49 13.05 -5.23
C PRO A 66 -8.39 13.47 -4.07
N ALA A 67 -7.96 13.19 -2.84
CA ALA A 67 -8.70 13.53 -1.62
C ALA A 67 -8.44 14.97 -1.11
N ALA A 68 -7.54 15.72 -1.74
CA ALA A 68 -7.19 17.06 -1.29
C ALA A 68 -8.40 18.00 -1.15
N ASP A 69 -9.41 17.80 -1.99
CA ASP A 69 -10.64 18.59 -2.01
C ASP A 69 -11.78 17.98 -1.19
N VAL A 70 -11.59 16.84 -0.52
CA VAL A 70 -12.62 16.23 0.34
C VAL A 70 -12.53 16.83 1.74
N PRO A 71 -13.48 17.70 2.12
CA PRO A 71 -13.38 18.42 3.39
C PRO A 71 -13.61 17.49 4.58
N GLY A 72 -13.07 17.90 5.74
CA GLY A 72 -13.33 17.26 7.02
C GLY A 72 -12.43 16.08 7.35
N LEU A 73 -11.35 15.83 6.60
CA LEU A 73 -10.32 14.87 7.00
C LEU A 73 -9.58 15.40 8.24
N LEU A 74 -9.71 14.69 9.36
CA LEU A 74 -9.14 15.05 10.66
C LEU A 74 -7.73 14.50 10.86
N GLY A 75 -7.42 13.35 10.27
CA GLY A 75 -6.15 12.69 10.40
C GLY A 75 -6.03 11.45 9.51
N VAL A 76 -4.83 10.92 9.42
CA VAL A 76 -4.55 9.66 8.71
C VAL A 76 -3.79 8.69 9.60
N ALA A 77 -4.16 7.42 9.54
CA ALA A 77 -3.50 6.36 10.29
C ALA A 77 -3.07 5.22 9.37
N ALA A 78 -1.79 4.90 9.40
CA ALA A 78 -1.18 3.86 8.58
C ALA A 78 -0.57 2.78 9.46
N ILE A 79 -1.12 1.58 9.41
CA ILE A 79 -0.59 0.43 10.12
C ILE A 79 0.30 -0.34 9.14
N THR A 80 1.56 -0.53 9.50
CA THR A 80 2.57 -1.21 8.67
C THR A 80 2.55 -0.80 7.19
N PRO A 81 2.60 0.52 6.88
CA PRO A 81 2.57 0.96 5.49
C PRO A 81 3.86 0.53 4.78
N VAL A 82 3.73 0.01 3.56
CA VAL A 82 4.91 -0.37 2.77
C VAL A 82 5.54 0.85 2.10
N THR A 83 6.84 0.98 2.24
CA THR A 83 7.65 2.06 1.68
C THR A 83 9.00 1.52 1.18
N GLN A 84 9.68 2.25 0.31
CA GLN A 84 11.00 1.86 -0.21
C GLN A 84 11.02 0.46 -0.85
N VAL A 85 9.92 0.09 -1.49
CA VAL A 85 9.74 -1.25 -2.09
C VAL A 85 10.76 -1.48 -3.22
N ASP A 86 11.23 -0.44 -3.87
CA ASP A 86 12.32 -0.50 -4.87
C ASP A 86 13.65 -1.01 -4.26
N ALA A 87 13.97 -0.61 -3.03
CA ALA A 87 15.14 -1.09 -2.30
C ALA A 87 14.98 -2.57 -1.92
N LEU A 88 13.79 -2.97 -1.45
CA LEU A 88 13.48 -4.37 -1.16
C LEU A 88 13.54 -5.23 -2.42
N ALA A 89 12.98 -4.75 -3.54
CA ALA A 89 13.05 -5.42 -4.83
C ALA A 89 14.50 -5.59 -5.33
N THR A 90 15.38 -4.64 -5.04
CA THR A 90 16.82 -4.75 -5.36
C THR A 90 17.49 -5.83 -4.52
N LEU A 91 17.18 -5.89 -3.23
CA LEU A 91 17.77 -6.86 -2.32
C LEU A 91 17.37 -8.31 -2.64
N LEU A 92 16.12 -8.51 -3.05
CA LEU A 92 15.51 -9.84 -3.21
C LEU A 92 15.41 -10.30 -4.67
N GLY A 93 15.58 -9.38 -5.63
CA GLY A 93 15.32 -9.63 -7.05
C GLY A 93 16.21 -10.69 -7.73
N ASP A 94 17.32 -11.07 -7.10
CA ASP A 94 18.24 -12.10 -7.60
C ASP A 94 18.29 -13.36 -6.73
N ALA A 95 17.39 -13.52 -5.79
CA ALA A 95 17.33 -14.71 -4.95
C ALA A 95 17.07 -15.97 -5.81
N PRO A 96 17.93 -17.01 -5.70
CA PRO A 96 17.85 -18.18 -6.58
C PRO A 96 16.86 -19.25 -6.08
N VAL A 97 16.20 -19.02 -4.94
CA VAL A 97 15.42 -20.05 -4.25
C VAL A 97 13.97 -19.64 -4.09
N ALA A 98 13.05 -20.56 -4.35
CA ALA A 98 11.63 -20.46 -4.00
C ALA A 98 11.41 -21.20 -2.68
N ALA A 99 11.40 -20.48 -1.56
CA ALA A 99 11.16 -21.03 -0.23
C ALA A 99 10.62 -19.92 0.70
N PRO A 100 9.89 -20.27 1.77
CA PRO A 100 9.46 -19.27 2.75
C PRO A 100 10.68 -18.52 3.36
N PRO A 101 10.60 -17.18 3.50
CA PRO A 101 9.50 -16.26 3.13
C PRO A 101 9.53 -15.77 1.66
N VAL A 102 10.46 -16.22 0.82
CA VAL A 102 10.69 -15.71 -0.55
C VAL A 102 9.46 -15.93 -1.45
N ASN A 103 8.73 -17.04 -1.29
CA ASN A 103 7.52 -17.34 -2.05
C ASN A 103 6.44 -16.25 -1.91
N VAL A 104 6.22 -15.73 -0.71
CA VAL A 104 5.27 -14.62 -0.47
C VAL A 104 5.78 -13.33 -1.12
N VAL A 105 7.09 -13.08 -1.03
CA VAL A 105 7.71 -11.90 -1.64
C VAL A 105 7.58 -11.92 -3.16
N VAL A 106 7.76 -13.07 -3.82
CA VAL A 106 7.58 -13.22 -5.27
C VAL A 106 6.14 -12.94 -5.67
N SER A 107 5.16 -13.43 -4.90
CA SER A 107 3.75 -13.20 -5.17
C SER A 107 3.37 -11.72 -5.02
N LEU A 108 3.87 -11.05 -3.98
CA LEU A 108 3.68 -9.61 -3.79
C LEU A 108 4.35 -8.81 -4.92
N ALA A 109 5.57 -9.17 -5.32
CA ALA A 109 6.26 -8.52 -6.44
C ALA A 109 5.49 -8.68 -7.76
N ALA A 110 4.89 -9.85 -7.99
CA ALA A 110 4.06 -10.10 -9.17
C ALA A 110 2.78 -9.23 -9.16
N LEU A 111 2.13 -9.08 -8.01
CA LEU A 111 0.99 -8.15 -7.84
C LEU A 111 1.40 -6.70 -8.09
N ILE A 112 2.56 -6.27 -7.61
CA ILE A 112 3.11 -4.92 -7.85
C ILE A 112 3.38 -4.71 -9.35
N LEU A 113 4.07 -5.65 -10.00
CA LEU A 113 4.32 -5.60 -11.45
C LEU A 113 3.00 -5.47 -12.23
N LYS A 114 1.99 -6.24 -11.84
CA LYS A 114 0.67 -6.17 -12.46
C LYS A 114 0.02 -4.83 -12.19
N GLY A 115 0.03 -4.35 -10.96
CA GLY A 115 -0.53 -3.05 -10.58
C GLY A 115 0.03 -1.92 -11.45
N GLN A 116 1.35 -1.84 -11.61
CA GLN A 116 2.00 -0.86 -12.49
C GLN A 116 1.65 -1.07 -13.96
N ALA A 117 1.64 -2.32 -14.43
CA ALA A 117 1.31 -2.66 -15.81
C ALA A 117 -0.16 -2.38 -16.18
N THR A 118 -1.05 -2.07 -15.23
CA THR A 118 -2.41 -1.63 -15.54
C THR A 118 -2.44 -0.24 -16.15
N GLU A 119 -1.56 0.63 -15.70
CA GLU A 119 -1.46 2.02 -16.13
C GLU A 119 -0.37 2.22 -17.19
N ASP A 120 0.71 1.42 -17.13
CA ASP A 120 1.84 1.49 -18.06
C ASP A 120 1.76 0.40 -19.15
N ARG A 121 1.29 0.82 -20.32
CA ARG A 121 1.20 -0.08 -21.50
C ARG A 121 2.56 -0.53 -22.03
N ALA A 122 3.61 0.27 -21.85
CA ALA A 122 4.96 -0.08 -22.30
C ALA A 122 5.53 -1.16 -21.39
N LEU A 123 5.43 -1.00 -20.08
CA LEU A 123 5.79 -2.01 -19.10
C LEU A 123 5.02 -3.31 -19.34
N ARG A 124 3.71 -3.24 -19.52
CA ARG A 124 2.88 -4.44 -19.80
C ARG A 124 3.36 -5.18 -21.06
N ARG A 125 3.73 -4.44 -22.11
CA ARG A 125 4.26 -5.05 -23.34
C ARG A 125 5.63 -5.68 -23.10
N LEU A 126 6.50 -5.00 -22.37
CA LEU A 126 7.81 -5.52 -21.96
C LEU A 126 7.64 -6.84 -21.21
N LEU A 127 6.80 -6.87 -20.19
CA LEU A 127 6.55 -8.06 -19.37
C LEU A 127 6.02 -9.24 -20.17
N LEU A 128 4.94 -9.05 -20.94
CA LEU A 128 4.15 -10.15 -21.49
C LEU A 128 4.52 -10.53 -22.94
N LYS A 129 5.23 -9.64 -23.67
CA LYS A 129 5.47 -9.82 -25.11
C LYS A 129 6.94 -9.67 -25.52
N GLN A 130 7.78 -9.06 -24.69
CA GLN A 130 9.15 -8.73 -25.07
C GLN A 130 10.20 -9.40 -24.16
N GLY A 131 9.78 -10.40 -23.38
CA GLY A 131 10.69 -11.20 -22.56
C GLY A 131 11.10 -10.56 -21.24
N GLY A 132 10.29 -9.65 -20.70
CA GLY A 132 10.48 -9.16 -19.32
C GLY A 132 10.19 -10.26 -18.29
N LEU A 133 9.17 -11.06 -18.53
CA LEU A 133 8.88 -12.26 -17.74
C LEU A 133 9.31 -13.53 -18.50
N SER A 134 9.63 -14.57 -17.75
CA SER A 134 9.85 -15.92 -18.30
C SER A 134 8.54 -16.49 -18.87
N PRO A 135 8.60 -17.52 -19.77
CA PRO A 135 7.39 -18.18 -20.24
C PRO A 135 6.53 -18.75 -19.11
N GLU A 136 7.15 -19.29 -18.07
CA GLU A 136 6.51 -19.84 -16.87
C GLU A 136 5.75 -18.74 -16.11
N ALA A 137 6.38 -17.61 -15.87
CA ALA A 137 5.75 -16.47 -15.20
C ALA A 137 4.61 -15.87 -16.04
N VAL A 138 4.75 -15.81 -17.37
CA VAL A 138 3.67 -15.38 -18.27
C VAL A 138 2.47 -16.32 -18.20
N ALA A 139 2.69 -17.64 -18.08
CA ALA A 139 1.62 -18.62 -17.96
C ALA A 139 0.83 -18.43 -16.65
N LEU A 140 1.48 -17.97 -15.57
CA LEU A 140 0.86 -17.70 -14.27
C LEU A 140 0.22 -16.30 -14.17
N TRP A 141 0.39 -15.43 -15.18
CA TRP A 141 -0.17 -14.07 -15.14
C TRP A 141 -1.67 -14.00 -14.86
N PRO A 142 -2.53 -14.89 -15.39
CA PRO A 142 -3.95 -14.91 -15.07
C PRO A 142 -4.27 -15.20 -13.59
N ASP A 143 -3.38 -15.85 -12.86
CA ASP A 143 -3.57 -16.18 -11.43
C ASP A 143 -3.66 -14.91 -10.59
N LEU A 144 -2.94 -13.84 -10.98
CA LEU A 144 -2.98 -12.53 -10.33
C LEU A 144 -4.37 -11.86 -10.37
N GLU A 145 -5.33 -12.41 -11.13
CA GLU A 145 -6.72 -11.92 -11.20
C GLU A 145 -7.72 -12.85 -10.53
N ARG A 146 -7.30 -14.06 -10.16
CA ARG A 146 -8.21 -15.11 -9.74
C ARG A 146 -7.95 -15.61 -8.33
N LEU A 147 -6.68 -15.59 -7.91
CA LEU A 147 -6.24 -16.19 -6.66
C LEU A 147 -6.06 -15.14 -5.57
N CYS A 148 -6.33 -15.55 -4.33
CA CYS A 148 -5.94 -14.79 -3.15
C CYS A 148 -4.43 -14.89 -2.90
N LEU A 149 -3.87 -13.99 -2.09
CA LEU A 149 -2.42 -13.93 -1.83
C LEU A 149 -1.86 -15.26 -1.29
N GLU A 150 -2.61 -15.96 -0.46
CA GLU A 150 -2.20 -17.26 0.09
C GLU A 150 -2.02 -18.30 -1.02
N ASP A 151 -2.99 -18.40 -1.94
CA ASP A 151 -2.93 -19.32 -3.08
C ASP A 151 -1.83 -18.90 -4.07
N LEU A 152 -1.63 -17.60 -4.29
CA LEU A 152 -0.52 -17.10 -5.10
C LEU A 152 0.85 -17.49 -4.54
N GLY A 153 0.97 -17.60 -3.20
CA GLY A 153 2.16 -18.09 -2.50
C GLY A 153 2.38 -19.60 -2.60
N GLY A 154 1.43 -20.34 -3.17
CA GLY A 154 1.52 -21.77 -3.38
C GLY A 154 2.58 -22.16 -4.42
N THR A 155 3.04 -23.43 -4.34
CA THR A 155 4.07 -23.97 -5.25
C THR A 155 3.59 -24.19 -6.68
N ASP A 156 2.30 -24.20 -6.90
CA ASP A 156 1.61 -24.34 -8.20
C ASP A 156 1.27 -23.00 -8.85
N SER A 157 1.63 -21.90 -8.18
CA SER A 157 1.47 -20.52 -8.69
C SER A 157 2.79 -19.74 -8.53
N TRP A 158 2.72 -18.42 -8.35
CA TRP A 158 3.89 -17.54 -8.28
C TRP A 158 4.87 -17.89 -7.17
N GLY A 159 4.38 -18.38 -6.04
CA GLY A 159 5.23 -18.82 -4.93
C GLY A 159 6.11 -20.04 -5.24
N GLY A 160 5.83 -20.76 -6.33
CA GLY A 160 6.66 -21.85 -6.83
C GLY A 160 7.87 -21.40 -7.65
N LEU A 161 7.93 -20.11 -8.02
CA LEU A 161 9.05 -19.53 -8.77
C LEU A 161 10.02 -18.80 -7.86
N SER A 162 11.31 -18.94 -8.08
CA SER A 162 12.30 -18.03 -7.52
C SER A 162 12.30 -16.70 -8.30
N PRO A 163 12.78 -15.59 -7.69
CA PRO A 163 12.96 -14.33 -8.41
C PRO A 163 13.72 -14.46 -9.73
N GLN A 164 14.75 -15.31 -9.79
CA GLN A 164 15.47 -15.59 -11.02
C GLN A 164 14.60 -16.30 -12.07
N GLN A 165 13.75 -17.23 -11.68
CA GLN A 165 12.86 -17.96 -12.59
C GLN A 165 11.72 -17.09 -13.12
N VAL A 166 11.36 -16.02 -12.42
CA VAL A 166 10.37 -15.03 -12.90
C VAL A 166 10.93 -14.23 -14.08
N LYS A 167 12.24 -13.96 -14.09
CA LYS A 167 12.88 -13.12 -15.10
C LYS A 167 12.98 -13.83 -16.44
N GLY A 168 12.54 -13.15 -17.50
CA GLY A 168 12.85 -13.50 -18.89
C GLY A 168 14.16 -12.88 -19.37
N PRO A 169 14.47 -12.97 -20.67
CA PRO A 169 15.70 -12.42 -21.24
C PRO A 169 15.89 -10.90 -21.05
N ARG A 170 14.79 -10.16 -20.84
CA ARG A 170 14.80 -8.72 -20.50
C ARG A 170 14.26 -8.48 -19.07
N GLY A 171 14.44 -9.44 -18.19
CA GLY A 171 13.92 -9.38 -16.82
C GLY A 171 14.54 -8.27 -15.99
N ASP A 172 15.84 -7.99 -16.17
CA ASP A 172 16.51 -6.90 -15.46
C ASP A 172 16.00 -5.53 -15.89
N GLU A 173 15.72 -5.34 -17.19
CA GLU A 173 15.08 -4.13 -17.69
C GLU A 173 13.67 -3.95 -17.08
N ALA A 174 12.88 -5.02 -17.05
CA ALA A 174 11.55 -5.00 -16.44
C ALA A 174 11.60 -4.69 -14.92
N LEU A 175 12.61 -5.22 -14.22
CA LEU A 175 12.85 -4.92 -12.81
C LEU A 175 13.22 -3.44 -12.60
N GLU A 176 14.06 -2.87 -13.44
CA GLU A 176 14.42 -1.44 -13.34
C GLU A 176 13.21 -0.53 -13.63
N GLU A 177 12.39 -0.85 -14.63
CA GLU A 177 11.17 -0.10 -14.90
C GLU A 177 10.18 -0.17 -13.72
N MET A 178 10.01 -1.37 -13.13
CA MET A 178 9.21 -1.51 -11.90
C MET A 178 9.76 -0.65 -10.76
N LYS A 179 11.06 -0.66 -10.52
CA LYS A 179 11.71 0.12 -9.47
C LYS A 179 11.56 1.63 -9.70
N ASN A 180 11.62 2.08 -10.96
CA ASN A 180 11.39 3.47 -11.31
C ASN A 180 9.96 3.91 -10.95
N GLY A 181 8.97 3.08 -11.28
CA GLY A 181 7.57 3.32 -10.92
C GLY A 181 7.37 3.34 -9.41
N LEU A 182 7.97 2.39 -8.67
CA LEU A 182 7.89 2.32 -7.21
C LEU A 182 8.51 3.54 -6.54
N ARG A 183 9.66 4.02 -7.02
CA ARG A 183 10.29 5.26 -6.51
C ARG A 183 9.44 6.48 -6.73
N ALA A 184 8.82 6.60 -7.91
CA ALA A 184 7.96 7.73 -8.23
C ALA A 184 6.70 7.79 -7.34
N ASP A 185 6.18 6.63 -6.95
CA ASP A 185 4.93 6.49 -6.18
C ASP A 185 5.16 6.25 -4.68
N ASP A 186 6.41 6.32 -4.21
CA ASP A 186 6.74 6.06 -2.81
C ASP A 186 6.11 7.11 -1.88
N ILE A 187 5.44 6.61 -0.85
CA ILE A 187 4.75 7.43 0.17
C ILE A 187 5.67 8.42 0.89
N ARG A 188 7.00 8.23 0.87
CA ARG A 188 7.96 9.21 1.41
C ARG A 188 7.87 10.57 0.71
N HIS A 189 7.45 10.60 -0.55
CA HIS A 189 7.39 11.83 -1.36
C HIS A 189 6.09 12.60 -1.19
N LEU A 190 5.13 12.07 -0.45
CA LEU A 190 3.85 12.72 -0.23
C LEU A 190 4.01 14.08 0.46
N ARG A 191 3.16 15.01 0.06
CA ARG A 191 3.07 16.35 0.65
C ARG A 191 1.81 16.43 1.49
N MET A 192 1.98 16.42 2.81
CA MET A 192 0.89 16.52 3.77
C MET A 192 0.56 17.97 4.12
N ARG A 193 -0.59 18.21 4.72
CA ARG A 193 -0.86 19.45 5.44
C ARG A 193 -0.03 19.45 6.73
N LEU A 194 0.49 20.62 7.11
CA LEU A 194 1.29 20.76 8.33
C LEU A 194 0.47 20.58 9.63
N ASP A 195 -0.84 20.72 9.52
CA ASP A 195 -1.80 20.57 10.61
C ASP A 195 -2.53 19.21 10.63
N LEU A 196 -2.22 18.30 9.67
CA LEU A 196 -2.87 17.00 9.59
C LEU A 196 -2.18 15.98 10.50
N PRO A 197 -2.82 15.51 11.59
CA PRO A 197 -2.29 14.44 12.41
C PRO A 197 -2.06 13.15 11.59
N ILE A 198 -0.88 12.57 11.76
CA ILE A 198 -0.47 11.34 11.11
C ILE A 198 -0.10 10.32 12.20
N ARG A 199 -0.74 9.18 12.22
CA ARG A 199 -0.35 8.04 13.05
C ARG A 199 0.24 6.95 12.17
N ILE A 200 1.39 6.40 12.60
CA ILE A 200 2.03 5.25 11.96
C ILE A 200 2.23 4.19 13.05
N ASP A 201 1.70 3.00 12.81
CA ASP A 201 1.92 1.83 13.65
C ASP A 201 2.83 0.84 12.92
N ALA A 202 3.93 0.43 13.54
CA ALA A 202 4.94 -0.44 12.95
C ALA A 202 5.11 -1.74 13.73
N GLY A 203 5.33 -2.86 13.04
CA GLY A 203 5.65 -4.15 13.65
C GLY A 203 7.17 -4.31 13.82
N ALA A 204 7.62 -4.64 15.03
CA ALA A 204 9.04 -4.86 15.30
C ALA A 204 9.60 -6.13 14.60
N LEU A 205 8.75 -7.08 14.28
CA LEU A 205 9.09 -8.35 13.64
C LEU A 205 8.58 -8.41 12.18
N ASP A 206 8.13 -7.28 11.63
CA ASP A 206 7.54 -7.18 10.31
C ASP A 206 8.61 -7.40 9.21
N SER A 207 8.44 -8.48 8.45
CA SER A 207 9.30 -8.82 7.30
C SER A 207 8.79 -8.28 5.96
N VAL A 208 7.55 -7.78 5.90
CA VAL A 208 6.92 -7.21 4.70
C VAL A 208 7.13 -5.71 4.63
N ALA A 209 6.89 -5.00 5.75
CA ALA A 209 7.17 -3.58 5.93
C ALA A 209 8.21 -3.40 7.07
N PRO A 210 9.50 -3.63 6.80
CA PRO A 210 10.54 -3.68 7.82
C PRO A 210 10.60 -2.43 8.68
N LEU A 211 10.63 -2.60 10.01
CA LEU A 211 10.66 -1.50 10.98
C LEU A 211 11.65 -0.38 10.65
N PRO A 212 12.91 -0.63 10.25
CA PRO A 212 13.85 0.44 9.93
C PRO A 212 13.35 1.39 8.83
N LEU A 213 12.65 0.85 7.82
CA LEU A 213 12.10 1.65 6.71
C LEU A 213 10.89 2.48 7.16
N THR A 214 10.05 1.91 8.03
CA THR A 214 8.90 2.63 8.60
C THR A 214 9.35 3.73 9.57
N VAL A 215 10.38 3.47 10.37
CA VAL A 215 11.02 4.50 11.22
C VAL A 215 11.58 5.63 10.37
N GLN A 216 12.31 5.32 9.31
CA GLN A 216 12.83 6.33 8.39
C GLN A 216 11.73 7.18 7.77
N LEU A 217 10.62 6.55 7.33
CA LEU A 217 9.45 7.28 6.81
C LEU A 217 8.91 8.29 7.84
N ALA A 218 8.73 7.85 9.08
CA ALA A 218 8.23 8.71 10.16
C ALA A 218 9.20 9.87 10.47
N GLU A 219 10.50 9.63 10.47
CA GLU A 219 11.53 10.65 10.68
C GLU A 219 11.58 11.65 9.53
N GLU A 220 11.51 11.19 8.28
CA GLU A 220 11.43 12.06 7.11
C GLU A 220 10.19 12.96 7.15
N TYR A 221 9.04 12.44 7.56
CA TYR A 221 7.82 13.24 7.73
C TYR A 221 7.96 14.27 8.85
N ARG A 222 8.51 13.90 10.01
CA ARG A 222 8.80 14.82 11.11
C ARG A 222 9.77 15.91 10.71
N SER A 223 10.80 15.59 9.93
CA SER A 223 11.79 16.56 9.43
C SER A 223 11.19 17.63 8.52
N ARG A 224 10.04 17.33 7.90
CA ARG A 224 9.26 18.26 7.08
C ARG A 224 8.21 19.03 7.89
N GLY A 225 8.16 18.82 9.22
CA GLY A 225 7.24 19.49 10.13
C GLY A 225 5.85 18.87 10.21
N TYR A 226 5.66 17.65 9.72
CA TYR A 226 4.37 16.96 9.86
C TYR A 226 4.21 16.40 11.27
N PRO A 227 3.00 16.49 11.87
CA PRO A 227 2.73 15.96 13.21
C PRO A 227 2.55 14.44 13.14
N VAL A 228 3.66 13.70 13.32
CA VAL A 228 3.68 12.23 13.23
C VAL A 228 3.84 11.60 14.59
N GLU A 229 2.90 10.74 14.94
CA GLU A 229 2.99 9.76 16.02
C GLU A 229 3.43 8.42 15.42
N LEU A 230 4.47 7.80 16.00
CA LEU A 230 4.92 6.46 15.64
C LEU A 230 4.82 5.56 16.86
N ALA A 231 4.05 4.49 16.74
CA ALA A 231 3.97 3.41 17.72
C ALA A 231 4.63 2.14 17.14
N VAL A 232 5.33 1.39 17.99
CA VAL A 232 6.01 0.15 17.62
C VAL A 232 5.48 -1.01 18.45
N TRP A 233 5.06 -2.07 17.78
CA TRP A 233 4.43 -3.24 18.37
C TRP A 233 5.34 -4.46 18.28
N PRO A 234 5.41 -5.35 19.28
CA PRO A 234 6.20 -6.58 19.23
C PRO A 234 5.48 -7.65 18.39
N ALA A 235 5.22 -7.35 17.12
CA ALA A 235 4.38 -8.14 16.23
C ALA A 235 4.95 -8.19 14.80
N GLU A 236 4.52 -9.20 14.05
CA GLU A 236 4.70 -9.32 12.61
C GLU A 236 3.68 -8.46 11.86
N HIS A 237 3.71 -8.50 10.52
CA HIS A 237 2.92 -7.64 9.62
C HIS A 237 1.43 -7.59 9.97
N SER A 238 0.73 -8.70 9.85
CA SER A 238 -0.73 -8.73 10.07
C SER A 238 -1.12 -8.62 11.55
N PRO A 239 -0.46 -9.32 12.50
CA PRO A 239 -0.77 -9.18 13.93
C PRO A 239 -0.60 -7.76 14.48
N THR A 240 0.22 -6.92 13.84
CA THR A 240 0.35 -5.50 14.24
C THR A 240 -0.98 -4.76 14.15
N ALA A 241 -1.81 -5.07 13.17
CA ALA A 241 -3.12 -4.43 13.03
C ALA A 241 -4.04 -4.71 14.24
N ASP A 242 -4.05 -5.96 14.71
CA ASP A 242 -4.86 -6.36 15.85
C ASP A 242 -4.35 -5.72 17.16
N GLN A 243 -3.03 -5.67 17.34
CA GLN A 243 -2.42 -5.08 18.53
C GLN A 243 -2.58 -3.56 18.57
N ALA A 244 -2.49 -2.89 17.44
CA ALA A 244 -2.65 -1.44 17.34
C ALA A 244 -4.11 -0.97 17.49
N ALA A 245 -5.09 -1.83 17.19
CA ALA A 245 -6.50 -1.45 17.07
C ALA A 245 -7.06 -0.70 18.29
N PRO A 246 -6.81 -1.08 19.56
CA PRO A 246 -7.35 -0.37 20.71
C PRO A 246 -6.83 1.08 20.83
N GLU A 247 -5.51 1.28 20.69
CA GLU A 247 -4.91 2.60 20.77
C GLU A 247 -5.24 3.47 19.57
N LEU A 248 -5.32 2.86 18.36
CA LEU A 248 -5.77 3.54 17.17
C LEU A 248 -7.21 4.03 17.31
N ALA A 249 -8.11 3.20 17.91
CA ALA A 249 -9.49 3.61 18.14
C ALA A 249 -9.56 4.81 19.10
N ALA A 250 -8.77 4.81 20.19
CA ALA A 250 -8.67 5.94 21.11
C ALA A 250 -8.17 7.20 20.40
N TRP A 251 -7.08 7.11 19.64
CA TRP A 251 -6.52 8.22 18.87
C TRP A 251 -7.54 8.81 17.87
N ILE A 252 -8.32 7.95 17.20
CA ILE A 252 -9.39 8.41 16.31
C ILE A 252 -10.47 9.18 17.09
N LEU A 253 -10.90 8.67 18.23
CA LEU A 253 -11.92 9.32 19.06
C LEU A 253 -11.45 10.69 19.54
N ASP A 254 -10.21 10.81 20.01
CA ASP A 254 -9.62 12.08 20.45
C ASP A 254 -9.67 13.14 19.33
N LEU A 255 -9.38 12.76 18.07
CA LEU A 255 -9.50 13.68 16.93
C LEU A 255 -10.94 14.18 16.71
N PHE A 256 -11.95 13.35 16.97
CA PHE A 256 -13.34 13.79 16.87
C PHE A 256 -13.75 14.69 18.04
N ASP A 257 -13.28 14.40 19.25
CA ASP A 257 -13.59 15.19 20.45
C ASP A 257 -13.00 16.60 20.37
N ASP A 258 -11.80 16.76 19.80
CA ASP A 258 -11.17 18.06 19.56
C ASP A 258 -12.02 18.96 18.66
N THR A 259 -12.79 18.38 17.71
CA THR A 259 -13.70 19.15 16.84
C THR A 259 -14.96 19.63 17.57
N THR A 260 -15.35 18.96 18.65
CA THR A 260 -16.57 19.29 19.45
C THR A 260 -16.25 20.20 20.63
N GLY A 261 -15.01 20.20 21.13
CA GLY A 261 -14.55 20.97 22.30
C GLY A 261 -14.30 22.46 22.05
N GLY A 262 -14.31 22.91 20.80
CA GLY A 262 -14.11 24.34 20.45
C GLY A 262 -15.30 25.28 20.71
N THR A 263 -16.35 24.81 21.37
CA THR A 263 -17.58 25.56 21.72
C THR A 263 -17.82 25.58 23.22
N ARG A 264 -16.78 25.77 24.04
CA ARG A 264 -16.96 26.10 25.46
C ARG A 264 -16.36 27.45 25.78
#